data_793878b994fac73042b4a673a204c410
#
_entry.id   793878b994fac73042b4a673a204c410
#
_cell.length_a   1.000
_cell.length_b   1.000
_cell.length_c   1.000
_cell.angle_alpha   90.00
_cell.angle_beta   90.00
_cell.angle_gamma   90.00
#
_symmetry.space_group_name_H-M   'P 1'
#
loop_
_entity.id
_entity.type
_entity.pdbx_description
1 polymer ?
#
loop_
_entity_poly.entity_id
_entity_poly.type
_entity_poly.pdbx_seq_one_letter_code
_entity_poly.pdbx_strand_id
1 'polypeptide(L)'
;MGYESETRDGTNGARALSLPERLKAHWLALPGLARWSAAGIAALIALWIAYGSLFSGETVSYRTATATRGNIEQTVTALGALQPKDYVDVGAQVSGQLKSVYVEIGDHVMEGDLLAEIDAKTYETELAAAQARLSQLEAELAGSQAELTLAQRQYKRNLDLAKIDAVSRDDLDTTETAVKTVSAQIGSLKAQITQQQSTVEGAEVNLGYTKIYAPMTGTVTDQEALQGQTLNANQTAPTILTISDLSTMTVEAEVAEADVGRIAKGMDVYFTTLGASNERWRSTVRQVRPTPEIENDVVLYTVLVDIDNPDGKLMKDMTTQVFFLLGEAQDAVTVPVGAVREGTDGKSYVTVIAKDGTTSRREVEVGLTNRISAEIKNGLDEGETVVTGTETSSSTSSGDSGPPDFF
;
A
#
# COMPACT_ATOMS: atom_id res chain seq x y z
N MET A 1 -32.14 -45.42 -40.97
CA MET A 1 -31.43 -45.87 -42.16
C MET A 1 -30.09 -46.34 -41.61
N GLY A 2 -29.82 -47.59 -41.26
CA GLY A 2 -30.23 -48.83 -41.91
C GLY A 2 -29.01 -49.36 -42.67
N TYR A 3 -28.55 -50.42 -42.16
CA TYR A 3 -27.95 -51.64 -42.76
C TYR A 3 -26.76 -52.06 -41.88
N GLU A 4 -26.84 -53.10 -41.03
CA GLU A 4 -27.01 -54.57 -41.27
C GLU A 4 -26.10 -55.09 -42.34
N SER A 5 -25.23 -56.01 -41.95
CA SER A 5 -25.14 -57.43 -42.31
C SER A 5 -23.70 -57.90 -42.07
N GLU A 6 -23.52 -58.85 -41.26
CA GLU A 6 -23.65 -60.36 -41.44
C GLU A 6 -22.34 -61.05 -41.77
N THR A 7 -21.91 -61.83 -40.80
CA THR A 7 -21.48 -63.27 -40.82
C THR A 7 -20.40 -63.75 -41.74
N ARG A 8 -19.42 -64.44 -41.15
CA ARG A 8 -19.10 -65.92 -41.25
C ARG A 8 -17.73 -66.15 -40.64
N ASP A 9 -17.65 -66.85 -39.53
CA ASP A 9 -17.54 -68.34 -39.35
C ASP A 9 -16.30 -68.97 -40.02
N GLY A 10 -15.43 -69.53 -39.19
CA GLY A 10 -14.26 -70.30 -39.60
C GLY A 10 -13.45 -70.82 -38.43
N THR A 11 -13.93 -71.88 -37.82
CA THR A 11 -13.28 -72.79 -36.89
C THR A 11 -11.83 -73.12 -37.23
N ASN A 12 -10.93 -73.06 -36.21
CA ASN A 12 -10.13 -74.27 -35.88
C ASN A 12 -9.47 -74.12 -34.50
N GLY A 13 -9.79 -75.06 -33.66
CA GLY A 13 -9.29 -75.19 -32.31
C GLY A 13 -7.86 -75.70 -32.25
N ALA A 14 -7.11 -75.05 -31.39
CA ALA A 14 -5.97 -75.68 -30.72
C ALA A 14 -6.04 -75.26 -29.24
N ARG A 15 -6.56 -76.14 -28.41
CA ARG A 15 -6.44 -76.03 -26.95
C ARG A 15 -4.97 -76.07 -26.56
N ALA A 16 -4.38 -74.91 -26.27
CA ALA A 16 -3.15 -74.85 -25.54
C ALA A 16 -3.42 -75.21 -24.07
N LEU A 17 -2.93 -76.34 -23.67
CA LEU A 17 -2.92 -76.79 -22.29
C LEU A 17 -2.25 -75.79 -21.40
N SER A 18 -2.92 -75.32 -20.33
CA SER A 18 -2.46 -74.41 -19.34
C SER A 18 -1.16 -74.90 -18.66
N LEU A 19 -0.21 -74.04 -18.41
CA LEU A 19 1.10 -74.25 -17.74
C LEU A 19 1.04 -75.19 -16.51
N PRO A 20 -0.01 -75.24 -15.67
CA PRO A 20 -0.08 -76.16 -14.54
C PRO A 20 -0.20 -77.66 -14.90
N GLU A 21 -0.74 -78.00 -16.07
CA GLU A 21 -0.85 -79.42 -16.48
C GLU A 21 0.44 -80.01 -17.03
N ARG A 22 1.29 -79.19 -17.66
CA ARG A 22 2.63 -79.60 -18.09
C ARG A 22 3.58 -79.92 -16.93
N LEU A 23 3.48 -79.17 -15.85
CA LEU A 23 4.24 -79.43 -14.64
C LEU A 23 3.82 -80.65 -13.88
N LYS A 24 2.54 -80.98 -13.88
CA LYS A 24 2.01 -82.29 -13.29
C LYS A 24 2.49 -83.51 -14.04
N ALA A 25 2.62 -83.44 -15.36
CA ALA A 25 3.06 -84.60 -16.16
C ALA A 25 4.55 -84.94 -15.97
N HIS A 26 5.39 -83.97 -15.81
CA HIS A 26 6.83 -84.17 -15.52
C HIS A 26 7.11 -84.59 -14.06
N TRP A 27 6.23 -84.24 -13.13
CA TRP A 27 6.38 -84.61 -11.72
C TRP A 27 6.09 -86.06 -11.45
N LEU A 28 5.25 -86.69 -12.27
CA LEU A 28 4.87 -88.10 -12.18
C LEU A 28 5.92 -89.06 -12.79
N ALA A 29 6.90 -88.60 -13.55
CA ALA A 29 7.92 -89.41 -14.21
C ALA A 29 9.21 -89.58 -13.43
N LEU A 30 9.39 -89.00 -12.26
CA LEU A 30 10.59 -89.08 -11.43
C LEU A 30 10.52 -90.30 -10.46
N PRO A 31 11.65 -91.06 -10.27
CA PRO A 31 11.67 -92.18 -9.30
C PRO A 31 11.46 -91.65 -7.87
N GLY A 32 10.76 -92.46 -7.05
CA GLY A 32 10.24 -92.02 -5.74
C GLY A 32 11.22 -91.25 -4.81
N LEU A 33 12.48 -91.63 -4.81
CA LEU A 33 13.53 -90.93 -4.04
C LEU A 33 13.76 -89.49 -4.51
N ALA A 34 13.70 -89.18 -5.79
CA ALA A 34 13.87 -87.84 -6.35
C ALA A 34 12.70 -86.86 -6.10
N ARG A 35 11.47 -87.44 -5.84
CA ARG A 35 10.30 -86.61 -5.44
C ARG A 35 10.40 -86.10 -4.02
N TRP A 36 10.90 -86.90 -3.10
CA TRP A 36 11.06 -86.48 -1.70
C TRP A 36 12.19 -85.52 -1.54
N SER A 37 13.27 -85.61 -2.34
CA SER A 37 14.35 -84.63 -2.32
C SER A 37 13.93 -83.30 -2.94
N ALA A 38 13.17 -83.32 -4.05
CA ALA A 38 12.63 -82.08 -4.66
C ALA A 38 11.60 -81.37 -3.74
N ALA A 39 10.75 -82.12 -3.05
CA ALA A 39 9.80 -81.56 -2.07
C ALA A 39 10.54 -80.97 -0.84
N GLY A 40 11.64 -81.62 -0.38
CA GLY A 40 12.48 -81.09 0.69
C GLY A 40 13.17 -79.81 0.33
N ILE A 41 13.69 -79.73 -0.92
CA ILE A 41 14.34 -78.49 -1.40
C ILE A 41 13.30 -77.36 -1.58
N ALA A 42 12.12 -77.66 -2.13
CA ALA A 42 11.03 -76.65 -2.25
C ALA A 42 10.56 -76.16 -0.89
N ALA A 43 10.45 -77.05 0.11
CA ALA A 43 10.11 -76.67 1.49
C ALA A 43 11.21 -75.83 2.15
N LEU A 44 12.49 -76.13 1.92
CA LEU A 44 13.62 -75.28 2.40
C LEU A 44 13.64 -73.95 1.74
N ILE A 45 13.37 -73.83 0.44
CA ILE A 45 13.27 -72.59 -0.29
C ILE A 45 12.07 -71.72 0.22
N ALA A 46 10.91 -72.36 0.41
CA ALA A 46 9.73 -71.68 0.98
C ALA A 46 9.96 -71.22 2.43
N LEU A 47 10.67 -72.06 3.22
CA LEU A 47 11.03 -71.62 4.60
C LEU A 47 12.08 -70.49 4.63
N TRP A 48 13.00 -70.49 3.66
CA TRP A 48 14.00 -69.39 3.50
C TRP A 48 13.34 -68.11 3.02
N ILE A 49 12.37 -68.18 2.09
CA ILE A 49 11.58 -67.02 1.64
C ILE A 49 10.67 -66.53 2.75
N ALA A 50 10.02 -67.43 3.52
CA ALA A 50 9.22 -67.04 4.67
C ALA A 50 10.06 -66.42 5.80
N TYR A 51 11.26 -66.94 6.04
CA TYR A 51 12.21 -66.37 6.98
C TYR A 51 12.68 -64.97 6.52
N GLY A 52 13.01 -64.81 5.23
CA GLY A 52 13.37 -63.51 4.64
C GLY A 52 12.25 -62.46 4.69
N SER A 53 10.97 -62.90 4.45
CA SER A 53 9.83 -62.00 4.50
C SER A 53 9.43 -61.60 5.96
N LEU A 54 9.66 -62.50 6.93
CA LEU A 54 9.40 -62.20 8.35
C LEU A 54 10.48 -61.30 8.99
N PHE A 55 11.70 -61.27 8.45
CA PHE A 55 12.83 -60.45 8.92
C PHE A 55 13.14 -59.28 7.99
N SER A 56 12.37 -59.04 6.92
CA SER A 56 12.47 -57.78 6.14
C SER A 56 11.82 -56.67 6.94
N GLY A 57 12.54 -56.13 7.92
CA GLY A 57 12.12 -54.90 8.59
C GLY A 57 12.04 -53.79 7.55
N GLU A 58 10.92 -53.07 7.48
CA GLU A 58 10.79 -51.85 6.69
C GLU A 58 11.92 -50.89 7.09
N THR A 59 12.89 -50.68 6.22
CA THR A 59 13.89 -49.65 6.40
C THR A 59 13.23 -48.31 6.19
N VAL A 60 12.74 -47.71 7.28
CA VAL A 60 12.23 -46.33 7.26
C VAL A 60 13.42 -45.41 7.02
N SER A 61 13.47 -44.82 5.84
CA SER A 61 14.43 -43.75 5.53
C SER A 61 13.96 -42.47 6.16
N TYR A 62 14.78 -41.88 6.99
CA TYR A 62 14.50 -40.63 7.64
C TYR A 62 15.16 -39.47 6.85
N ARG A 63 14.39 -38.45 6.50
CA ARG A 63 14.96 -37.17 6.08
C ARG A 63 15.43 -36.46 7.33
N THR A 64 16.69 -36.07 7.36
CA THR A 64 17.34 -35.50 8.54
C THR A 64 17.87 -34.10 8.30
N ALA A 65 17.99 -33.34 9.36
CA ALA A 65 18.70 -32.05 9.37
C ALA A 65 19.55 -31.97 10.65
N THR A 66 20.63 -31.21 10.59
CA THR A 66 21.49 -30.97 11.73
C THR A 66 21.06 -29.68 12.43
N ALA A 67 21.01 -29.71 13.77
CA ALA A 67 20.79 -28.52 14.57
C ALA A 67 22.03 -27.60 14.43
N THR A 68 21.82 -26.36 14.01
CA THR A 68 22.89 -25.37 13.77
C THR A 68 22.61 -24.11 14.56
N ARG A 69 23.68 -23.39 14.95
CA ARG A 69 23.51 -22.04 15.48
C ARG A 69 23.27 -21.05 14.36
N GLY A 70 22.32 -20.16 14.56
CA GLY A 70 21.99 -19.13 13.60
C GLY A 70 21.07 -18.06 14.20
N ASN A 71 20.87 -17.03 13.41
CA ASN A 71 19.91 -15.98 13.76
C ASN A 71 18.53 -16.36 13.25
N ILE A 72 17.53 -16.20 14.07
CA ILE A 72 16.14 -16.40 13.71
C ILE A 72 15.35 -15.13 13.97
N GLU A 73 14.62 -14.67 12.97
CA GLU A 73 13.70 -13.54 13.04
C GLU A 73 12.29 -14.05 12.82
N GLN A 74 11.37 -13.68 13.69
CA GLN A 74 9.95 -13.88 13.51
C GLN A 74 9.35 -12.57 13.02
N THR A 75 8.85 -12.54 11.78
CA THR A 75 8.37 -11.33 11.13
C THR A 75 6.95 -11.48 10.61
N VAL A 76 6.18 -10.39 10.65
CA VAL A 76 5.01 -10.19 9.80
C VAL A 76 5.49 -9.45 8.55
N THR A 77 5.08 -9.92 7.39
CA THR A 77 5.47 -9.34 6.10
C THR A 77 4.27 -8.67 5.47
N ALA A 78 4.45 -7.45 4.97
CA ALA A 78 3.44 -6.70 4.24
C ALA A 78 4.04 -6.06 2.99
N LEU A 79 3.21 -5.74 2.02
CA LEU A 79 3.56 -4.86 0.91
C LEU A 79 3.28 -3.42 1.33
N GLY A 80 4.01 -2.48 0.76
CA GLY A 80 3.79 -1.06 0.99
C GLY A 80 4.27 -0.22 -0.17
N ALA A 81 3.86 1.03 -0.16
CA ALA A 81 4.32 2.06 -1.09
C ALA A 81 5.02 3.19 -0.32
N LEU A 82 6.05 3.75 -0.92
CA LEU A 82 6.73 4.93 -0.39
C LEU A 82 5.96 6.19 -0.80
N GLN A 83 5.61 7.02 0.18
CA GLN A 83 5.02 8.33 -0.03
C GLN A 83 5.88 9.40 0.63
N PRO A 84 5.95 10.62 0.08
CA PRO A 84 6.53 11.74 0.81
C PRO A 84 5.77 11.95 2.11
N LYS A 85 6.49 12.26 3.20
CA LYS A 85 5.84 12.54 4.48
C LYS A 85 5.02 13.82 4.43
N ASP A 86 5.58 14.85 3.83
CA ASP A 86 4.97 16.16 3.70
C ASP A 86 4.86 16.51 2.21
N TYR A 87 3.65 16.79 1.77
CA TYR A 87 3.35 17.23 0.40
C TYR A 87 2.13 18.15 0.37
N VAL A 88 2.03 18.97 -0.66
CA VAL A 88 0.89 19.87 -0.89
C VAL A 88 0.50 19.83 -2.35
N ASP A 89 -0.79 19.63 -2.59
CA ASP A 89 -1.40 19.78 -3.91
C ASP A 89 -1.70 21.25 -4.14
N VAL A 90 -1.02 21.84 -5.11
CA VAL A 90 -1.17 23.23 -5.49
C VAL A 90 -2.26 23.34 -6.54
N GLY A 91 -3.39 23.91 -6.16
CA GLY A 91 -4.58 24.04 -7.01
C GLY A 91 -4.85 25.48 -7.46
N ALA A 92 -5.71 25.63 -8.48
CA ALA A 92 -6.21 26.92 -8.92
C ALA A 92 -7.34 27.41 -8.00
N GLN A 93 -7.25 28.67 -7.54
CA GLN A 93 -8.30 29.33 -6.75
C GLN A 93 -9.29 30.10 -7.63
N VAL A 94 -8.91 30.40 -8.87
CA VAL A 94 -9.73 31.12 -9.84
C VAL A 94 -9.79 30.35 -11.16
N SER A 95 -10.87 30.54 -11.89
CA SER A 95 -11.08 29.87 -13.19
C SER A 95 -10.42 30.66 -14.33
N GLY A 96 -9.85 29.96 -15.30
CA GLY A 96 -9.24 30.60 -16.47
C GLY A 96 -8.36 29.63 -17.25
N GLN A 97 -7.78 30.10 -18.34
CA GLN A 97 -6.81 29.34 -19.11
C GLN A 97 -5.43 29.40 -18.43
N LEU A 98 -4.79 28.27 -18.24
CA LEU A 98 -3.41 28.17 -17.74
C LEU A 98 -2.46 28.70 -18.83
N LYS A 99 -2.00 29.93 -18.66
CA LYS A 99 -1.20 30.65 -19.67
C LYS A 99 0.23 30.13 -19.73
N SER A 100 0.83 29.89 -18.56
CA SER A 100 2.21 29.42 -18.45
C SER A 100 2.39 28.57 -17.21
N VAL A 101 3.25 27.55 -17.31
CA VAL A 101 3.82 26.80 -16.19
C VAL A 101 5.33 26.99 -16.26
N TYR A 102 5.94 27.37 -15.16
CA TYR A 102 7.35 27.80 -15.10
C TYR A 102 8.27 26.72 -14.55
N VAL A 103 7.71 25.60 -14.09
CA VAL A 103 8.43 24.49 -13.46
C VAL A 103 8.06 23.17 -14.14
N GLU A 104 8.98 22.20 -14.08
CA GLU A 104 8.79 20.84 -14.59
C GLU A 104 8.86 19.83 -13.45
N ILE A 105 8.38 18.61 -13.68
CA ILE A 105 8.49 17.52 -12.72
C ILE A 105 9.97 17.22 -12.45
N GLY A 106 10.36 17.22 -11.19
CA GLY A 106 11.74 17.04 -10.73
C GLY A 106 12.44 18.34 -10.32
N ASP A 107 11.86 19.51 -10.64
CA ASP A 107 12.43 20.80 -10.23
C ASP A 107 12.31 21.00 -8.73
N HIS A 108 13.36 21.57 -8.15
CA HIS A 108 13.35 22.03 -6.75
C HIS A 108 12.89 23.47 -6.68
N VAL A 109 11.85 23.72 -5.87
CA VAL A 109 11.25 25.05 -5.68
C VAL A 109 11.31 25.48 -4.23
N MET A 110 11.43 26.81 -4.02
CA MET A 110 11.36 27.41 -2.69
C MET A 110 9.97 27.99 -2.43
N GLU A 111 9.58 28.07 -1.18
CA GLU A 111 8.35 28.76 -0.77
C GLU A 111 8.32 30.18 -1.35
N GLY A 112 7.21 30.53 -2.03
CA GLY A 112 7.02 31.81 -2.69
C GLY A 112 7.49 31.89 -4.15
N ASP A 113 8.08 30.82 -4.71
CA ASP A 113 8.44 30.79 -6.14
C ASP A 113 7.17 30.75 -7.02
N LEU A 114 7.21 31.44 -8.16
CA LEU A 114 6.11 31.46 -9.12
C LEU A 114 6.11 30.16 -9.92
N LEU A 115 5.06 29.38 -9.77
CA LEU A 115 4.90 28.06 -10.41
C LEU A 115 4.13 28.13 -11.73
N ALA A 116 3.03 28.89 -11.72
CA ALA A 116 2.14 28.97 -12.88
C ALA A 116 1.40 30.32 -12.92
N GLU A 117 0.88 30.65 -14.12
CA GLU A 117 0.09 31.84 -14.37
C GLU A 117 -1.18 31.51 -15.15
N ILE A 118 -2.33 31.94 -14.63
CA ILE A 118 -3.63 31.89 -15.33
C ILE A 118 -3.79 33.19 -16.11
N ASP A 119 -4.47 33.17 -17.25
CA ASP A 119 -4.78 34.38 -18.03
C ASP A 119 -5.55 35.40 -17.17
N ALA A 120 -4.87 36.48 -16.82
CA ALA A 120 -5.36 37.52 -15.91
C ALA A 120 -6.27 38.54 -16.58
N LYS A 121 -6.45 38.50 -17.91
CA LYS A 121 -7.11 39.56 -18.69
C LYS A 121 -8.49 39.94 -18.18
N THR A 122 -9.28 38.96 -17.81
CA THR A 122 -10.63 39.19 -17.27
C THR A 122 -10.57 39.85 -15.91
N TYR A 123 -9.70 39.40 -15.02
CA TYR A 123 -9.52 39.93 -13.65
C TYR A 123 -8.93 41.33 -13.67
N GLU A 124 -7.97 41.62 -14.56
CA GLU A 124 -7.45 42.97 -14.78
C GLU A 124 -8.57 43.96 -15.20
N THR A 125 -9.46 43.52 -16.08
CA THR A 125 -10.59 44.32 -16.57
C THR A 125 -11.60 44.54 -15.44
N GLU A 126 -11.89 43.54 -14.63
CA GLU A 126 -12.79 43.66 -13.46
C GLU A 126 -12.22 44.63 -12.41
N LEU A 127 -10.93 44.53 -12.11
CA LEU A 127 -10.26 45.43 -11.22
C LEU A 127 -10.31 46.90 -11.73
N ALA A 128 -9.99 47.09 -13.01
CA ALA A 128 -10.04 48.41 -13.64
C ALA A 128 -11.45 49.02 -13.60
N ALA A 129 -12.50 48.23 -13.84
CA ALA A 129 -13.87 48.66 -13.74
C ALA A 129 -14.28 49.03 -12.29
N ALA A 130 -13.87 48.25 -11.32
CA ALA A 130 -14.11 48.53 -9.90
C ALA A 130 -13.42 49.81 -9.42
N GLN A 131 -12.16 50.04 -9.85
CA GLN A 131 -11.40 51.25 -9.57
C GLN A 131 -12.02 52.48 -10.22
N ALA A 132 -12.47 52.39 -11.49
CA ALA A 132 -13.15 53.47 -12.19
C ALA A 132 -14.46 53.87 -11.47
N ARG A 133 -15.21 52.92 -10.94
CA ARG A 133 -16.41 53.18 -10.15
C ARG A 133 -16.10 53.87 -8.83
N LEU A 134 -15.03 53.46 -8.16
CA LEU A 134 -14.57 54.10 -6.93
C LEU A 134 -14.22 55.58 -7.20
N SER A 135 -13.43 55.88 -8.25
CA SER A 135 -13.09 57.24 -8.64
C SER A 135 -14.31 58.08 -8.98
N GLN A 136 -15.34 57.52 -9.61
CA GLN A 136 -16.61 58.20 -9.84
C GLN A 136 -17.27 58.63 -8.53
N LEU A 137 -17.40 57.75 -7.55
CA LEU A 137 -18.01 58.03 -6.25
C LEU A 137 -17.22 59.06 -5.45
N GLU A 138 -15.91 59.04 -5.55
CA GLU A 138 -15.05 60.05 -4.95
C GLU A 138 -15.26 61.44 -5.55
N ALA A 139 -15.42 61.51 -6.89
CA ALA A 139 -15.74 62.77 -7.55
C ALA A 139 -17.13 63.30 -7.17
N GLU A 140 -18.14 62.41 -7.04
CA GLU A 140 -19.48 62.76 -6.56
C GLU A 140 -19.46 63.25 -5.10
N LEU A 141 -18.63 62.66 -4.24
CA LEU A 141 -18.41 63.10 -2.87
C LEU A 141 -17.77 64.52 -2.86
N ALA A 142 -16.77 64.78 -3.69
CA ALA A 142 -16.16 66.10 -3.80
C ALA A 142 -17.16 67.15 -4.26
N GLY A 143 -18.05 66.86 -5.21
CA GLY A 143 -19.14 67.69 -5.61
C GLY A 143 -20.11 68.00 -4.46
N SER A 144 -20.57 66.99 -3.73
CA SER A 144 -21.47 67.18 -2.59
C SER A 144 -20.81 67.91 -1.42
N GLN A 145 -19.51 67.80 -1.24
CA GLN A 145 -18.75 68.62 -0.25
C GLN A 145 -18.74 70.08 -0.63
N ALA A 146 -18.60 70.41 -1.93
CA ALA A 146 -18.68 71.78 -2.42
C ALA A 146 -20.09 72.38 -2.23
N GLU A 147 -21.15 71.55 -2.50
CA GLU A 147 -22.56 71.94 -2.23
C GLU A 147 -22.81 72.19 -0.74
N LEU A 148 -22.29 71.32 0.15
CA LEU A 148 -22.37 71.52 1.60
C LEU A 148 -21.74 72.85 2.01
N THR A 149 -20.58 73.17 1.46
CA THR A 149 -19.89 74.44 1.72
C THR A 149 -20.75 75.61 1.30
N LEU A 150 -21.42 75.57 0.15
CA LEU A 150 -22.33 76.62 -0.31
C LEU A 150 -23.56 76.75 0.63
N ALA A 151 -24.24 75.59 0.95
CA ALA A 151 -25.39 75.56 1.85
C ALA A 151 -25.06 76.14 3.22
N GLN A 152 -23.89 75.77 3.80
CA GLN A 152 -23.42 76.31 5.10
C GLN A 152 -23.17 77.82 5.05
N ARG A 153 -22.63 78.33 3.94
CA ARG A 153 -22.45 79.81 3.79
C ARG A 153 -23.81 80.50 3.67
N GLN A 154 -24.75 79.96 2.98
CA GLN A 154 -26.12 80.46 2.85
C GLN A 154 -26.83 80.49 4.21
N TYR A 155 -26.84 79.35 4.90
CA TYR A 155 -27.43 79.23 6.24
C TYR A 155 -26.80 80.21 7.25
N LYS A 156 -25.48 80.33 7.30
CA LYS A 156 -24.76 81.33 8.14
C LYS A 156 -25.18 82.74 7.83
N ARG A 157 -25.27 83.14 6.56
CA ARG A 157 -25.76 84.45 6.16
C ARG A 157 -27.20 84.70 6.63
N ASN A 158 -28.12 83.75 6.42
CA ASN A 158 -29.50 83.91 6.88
C ASN A 158 -29.61 83.95 8.40
N LEU A 159 -28.78 83.20 9.12
CA LEU A 159 -28.69 83.26 10.57
C LEU A 159 -28.27 84.64 11.09
N ASP A 160 -27.28 85.29 10.41
CA ASP A 160 -26.85 86.62 10.75
C ASP A 160 -27.90 87.70 10.45
N LEU A 161 -28.64 87.55 9.31
CA LEU A 161 -29.76 88.46 8.96
C LEU A 161 -30.97 88.25 9.89
N ALA A 162 -31.26 87.08 10.41
CA ALA A 162 -32.30 86.75 11.35
C ALA A 162 -32.09 87.50 12.72
N LYS A 163 -30.88 87.73 13.11
CA LYS A 163 -30.52 88.52 14.34
C LYS A 163 -30.96 89.97 14.30
N ILE A 164 -31.18 90.53 13.09
CA ILE A 164 -31.65 91.89 12.83
C ILE A 164 -33.02 91.92 12.22
N ASP A 165 -33.81 90.83 12.31
CA ASP A 165 -35.16 90.66 11.74
C ASP A 165 -35.24 90.94 10.25
N ALA A 166 -34.16 90.72 9.47
CA ALA A 166 -34.08 91.02 8.03
C ALA A 166 -34.36 89.77 7.12
N VAL A 167 -34.77 88.64 7.66
CA VAL A 167 -35.09 87.38 6.96
C VAL A 167 -36.25 86.65 7.64
N SER A 168 -37.06 85.88 6.88
CA SER A 168 -38.18 85.10 7.39
C SER A 168 -37.67 83.86 8.13
N ARG A 169 -38.48 83.38 9.13
CA ARG A 169 -38.15 82.08 9.77
C ARG A 169 -38.17 80.91 8.76
N ASP A 170 -39.10 80.91 7.81
CA ASP A 170 -39.22 79.90 6.76
C ASP A 170 -37.94 79.83 5.91
N ASP A 171 -37.34 81.00 5.57
CA ASP A 171 -36.06 80.98 4.80
C ASP A 171 -34.88 80.44 5.62
N LEU A 172 -34.86 80.73 6.96
CA LEU A 172 -33.87 80.17 7.86
C LEU A 172 -33.99 78.69 7.97
N ASP A 173 -35.21 78.18 8.20
CA ASP A 173 -35.51 76.73 8.33
C ASP A 173 -35.24 75.96 7.00
N THR A 174 -35.51 76.59 5.85
CA THR A 174 -35.19 76.08 4.53
C THR A 174 -33.69 75.88 4.35
N THR A 175 -32.85 76.93 4.69
CA THR A 175 -31.40 76.83 4.54
C THR A 175 -30.79 75.86 5.54
N GLU A 176 -31.33 75.73 6.77
CA GLU A 176 -30.90 74.75 7.75
C GLU A 176 -31.18 73.32 7.23
N THR A 177 -32.37 73.10 6.68
CA THR A 177 -32.78 71.82 6.10
C THR A 177 -31.86 71.42 4.92
N ALA A 178 -31.52 72.39 4.06
CA ALA A 178 -30.55 72.18 2.95
C ALA A 178 -29.20 71.67 3.46
N VAL A 179 -28.63 72.28 4.54
CA VAL A 179 -27.39 71.82 5.16
C VAL A 179 -27.51 70.38 5.64
N LYS A 180 -28.62 70.03 6.32
CA LYS A 180 -28.85 68.68 6.86
C LYS A 180 -28.99 67.66 5.73
N THR A 181 -29.70 67.97 4.65
CA THR A 181 -29.92 67.11 3.49
C THR A 181 -28.62 66.80 2.79
N VAL A 182 -27.79 67.82 2.44
CA VAL A 182 -26.50 67.61 1.81
C VAL A 182 -25.53 66.87 2.73
N SER A 183 -25.55 67.13 4.02
CA SER A 183 -24.76 66.40 4.99
C SER A 183 -25.13 64.90 5.03
N ALA A 184 -26.43 64.57 4.99
CA ALA A 184 -26.93 63.18 4.93
C ALA A 184 -26.48 62.50 3.59
N GLN A 185 -26.55 63.26 2.47
CA GLN A 185 -26.08 62.76 1.18
C GLN A 185 -24.56 62.42 1.20
N ILE A 186 -23.73 63.25 1.81
CA ILE A 186 -22.30 62.99 2.02
C ILE A 186 -22.11 61.74 2.88
N GLY A 187 -22.93 61.51 3.92
CA GLY A 187 -22.89 60.31 4.73
C GLY A 187 -23.16 59.06 3.88
N SER A 188 -24.19 59.11 3.01
CA SER A 188 -24.55 58.03 2.08
C SER A 188 -23.43 57.72 1.08
N LEU A 189 -22.83 58.77 0.48
CA LEU A 189 -21.73 58.59 -0.50
C LEU A 189 -20.49 58.00 0.18
N LYS A 190 -20.16 58.39 1.42
CA LYS A 190 -19.05 57.77 2.18
C LYS A 190 -19.28 56.29 2.42
N ALA A 191 -20.51 55.86 2.74
CA ALA A 191 -20.85 54.46 2.90
C ALA A 191 -20.72 53.68 1.58
N GLN A 192 -21.15 54.28 0.46
CA GLN A 192 -20.97 53.70 -0.87
C GLN A 192 -19.50 53.55 -1.29
N ILE A 193 -18.67 54.54 -0.97
CA ILE A 193 -17.21 54.53 -1.20
C ILE A 193 -16.59 53.34 -0.41
N THR A 194 -16.93 53.21 0.88
CA THR A 194 -16.42 52.10 1.69
C THR A 194 -16.84 50.75 1.10
N GLN A 195 -18.09 50.60 0.65
CA GLN A 195 -18.54 49.37 -0.02
C GLN A 195 -17.77 49.11 -1.32
N GLN A 196 -17.55 50.17 -2.12
CA GLN A 196 -16.83 50.02 -3.38
C GLN A 196 -15.34 49.71 -3.16
N GLN A 197 -14.72 50.24 -2.11
CA GLN A 197 -13.34 49.89 -1.69
C GLN A 197 -13.23 48.41 -1.42
N SER A 198 -14.19 47.78 -0.69
CA SER A 198 -14.20 46.34 -0.50
C SER A 198 -14.38 45.55 -1.81
N THR A 199 -15.10 46.13 -2.78
CA THR A 199 -15.22 45.51 -4.12
C THR A 199 -13.89 45.55 -4.89
N VAL A 200 -13.15 46.66 -4.80
CA VAL A 200 -11.80 46.78 -5.40
C VAL A 200 -10.85 45.78 -4.75
N GLU A 201 -10.82 45.70 -3.43
CA GLU A 201 -9.99 44.76 -2.69
C GLU A 201 -10.28 43.29 -3.09
N GLY A 202 -11.57 42.94 -3.24
CA GLY A 202 -11.96 41.61 -3.72
C GLY A 202 -11.46 41.31 -5.15
N ALA A 203 -11.52 42.31 -6.04
CA ALA A 203 -11.01 42.17 -7.41
C ALA A 203 -9.46 42.06 -7.43
N GLU A 204 -8.75 42.78 -6.56
CA GLU A 204 -7.28 42.68 -6.39
C GLU A 204 -6.87 41.27 -5.90
N VAL A 205 -7.58 40.74 -4.92
CA VAL A 205 -7.34 39.38 -4.42
C VAL A 205 -7.56 38.34 -5.53
N ASN A 206 -8.64 38.44 -6.29
CA ASN A 206 -8.90 37.52 -7.42
C ASN A 206 -7.82 37.62 -8.51
N LEU A 207 -7.34 38.83 -8.80
CA LEU A 207 -6.22 39.03 -9.70
C LEU A 207 -4.94 38.41 -9.13
N GLY A 208 -4.71 38.53 -7.82
CA GLY A 208 -3.60 37.87 -7.14
C GLY A 208 -3.59 36.34 -7.30
N TYR A 209 -4.76 35.74 -7.25
CA TYR A 209 -4.93 34.28 -7.44
C TYR A 209 -4.66 33.79 -8.87
N THR A 210 -4.52 34.67 -9.85
CA THR A 210 -4.07 34.27 -11.19
C THR A 210 -2.60 33.86 -11.24
N LYS A 211 -1.80 34.27 -10.25
CA LYS A 211 -0.42 33.87 -10.08
C LYS A 211 -0.32 32.84 -8.96
N ILE A 212 0.19 31.68 -9.29
CA ILE A 212 0.23 30.53 -8.40
C ILE A 212 1.64 30.35 -7.90
N TYR A 213 1.80 30.45 -6.59
CA TYR A 213 3.10 30.38 -5.90
C TYR A 213 3.23 29.09 -5.09
N ALA A 214 4.48 28.66 -4.86
CA ALA A 214 4.81 27.51 -4.03
C ALA A 214 4.44 27.79 -2.56
N PRO A 215 3.59 26.97 -1.93
CA PRO A 215 3.23 27.13 -0.52
C PRO A 215 4.27 26.57 0.44
N MET A 216 5.23 25.76 -0.06
CA MET A 216 6.33 25.17 0.69
C MET A 216 7.55 24.95 -0.21
N THR A 217 8.72 24.83 0.42
CA THR A 217 9.93 24.39 -0.26
C THR A 217 9.90 22.89 -0.47
N GLY A 218 10.23 22.40 -1.68
CA GLY A 218 10.22 20.99 -2.00
C GLY A 218 10.55 20.72 -3.46
N THR A 219 10.26 19.52 -3.92
CA THR A 219 10.42 19.08 -5.32
C THR A 219 9.05 18.88 -5.94
N VAL A 220 8.88 19.34 -7.18
CA VAL A 220 7.66 19.07 -7.98
C VAL A 220 7.62 17.57 -8.31
N THR A 221 6.68 16.87 -7.73
CA THR A 221 6.57 15.41 -7.90
C THR A 221 5.53 15.00 -8.92
N ASP A 222 4.54 15.85 -9.16
CA ASP A 222 3.47 15.57 -10.11
C ASP A 222 2.97 16.87 -10.76
N GLN A 223 2.46 16.76 -12.01
CA GLN A 223 1.84 17.85 -12.75
C GLN A 223 0.58 17.34 -13.45
N GLU A 224 -0.59 17.79 -12.96
CA GLU A 224 -1.89 17.34 -13.50
C GLU A 224 -2.41 18.26 -14.61
N ALA A 225 -2.11 19.57 -14.54
CA ALA A 225 -2.57 20.54 -15.50
C ALA A 225 -1.48 20.96 -16.48
N LEU A 226 -1.84 21.05 -17.75
CA LEU A 226 -0.93 21.43 -18.82
C LEU A 226 -1.16 22.89 -19.26
N GLN A 227 -0.10 23.52 -19.76
CA GLN A 227 -0.18 24.86 -20.37
C GLN A 227 -1.22 24.88 -21.48
N GLY A 228 -2.08 25.89 -21.51
CA GLY A 228 -3.18 26.04 -22.45
C GLY A 228 -4.50 25.39 -22.01
N GLN A 229 -4.50 24.56 -20.97
CA GLN A 229 -5.70 23.95 -20.40
C GLN A 229 -6.57 25.00 -19.69
N THR A 230 -7.90 24.88 -19.83
CA THR A 230 -8.86 25.72 -19.10
C THR A 230 -9.20 25.07 -17.76
N LEU A 231 -8.97 25.79 -16.67
CA LEU A 231 -9.25 25.38 -15.30
C LEU A 231 -10.60 25.95 -14.84
N ASN A 232 -11.38 25.15 -14.13
CA ASN A 232 -12.67 25.55 -13.57
C ASN A 232 -12.65 25.37 -12.06
N ALA A 233 -12.43 26.44 -11.31
CA ALA A 233 -12.37 26.43 -9.86
C ALA A 233 -13.73 26.58 -9.16
N ASN A 234 -14.84 26.69 -9.92
CA ASN A 234 -16.17 26.96 -9.34
C ASN A 234 -16.79 25.74 -8.63
N GLN A 235 -16.41 24.51 -8.98
CA GLN A 235 -16.96 23.27 -8.40
C GLN A 235 -15.96 22.58 -7.49
N THR A 236 -14.76 22.32 -7.99
CA THR A 236 -13.63 21.73 -7.26
C THR A 236 -12.38 22.46 -7.69
N ALA A 237 -11.53 22.85 -6.75
CA ALA A 237 -10.24 23.43 -7.09
C ALA A 237 -9.41 22.38 -7.86
N PRO A 238 -9.13 22.59 -9.17
CA PRO A 238 -8.32 21.64 -9.91
C PRO A 238 -6.87 21.71 -9.46
N THR A 239 -6.27 20.59 -9.15
CA THR A 239 -4.83 20.47 -8.87
C THR A 239 -4.05 20.81 -10.13
N ILE A 240 -3.00 21.59 -10.00
CA ILE A 240 -2.09 21.96 -11.10
C ILE A 240 -0.83 21.12 -11.02
N LEU A 241 -0.24 21.06 -9.83
CA LEU A 241 0.96 20.28 -9.54
C LEU A 241 1.03 19.94 -8.05
N THR A 242 1.84 18.94 -7.70
CA THR A 242 2.12 18.56 -6.31
C THR A 242 3.57 18.84 -5.98
N ILE A 243 3.79 19.49 -4.83
CA ILE A 243 5.12 19.73 -4.28
C ILE A 243 5.30 18.84 -3.06
N SER A 244 6.42 18.14 -2.99
CA SER A 244 6.72 17.18 -1.92
C SER A 244 8.11 17.41 -1.33
N ASP A 245 8.21 17.24 -0.02
CA ASP A 245 9.51 17.12 0.64
C ASP A 245 9.98 15.66 0.58
N LEU A 246 11.01 15.40 -0.24
CA LEU A 246 11.57 14.07 -0.42
C LEU A 246 12.66 13.73 0.60
N SER A 247 12.98 14.60 1.54
CA SER A 247 14.01 14.37 2.57
C SER A 247 13.60 13.31 3.59
N THR A 248 12.29 13.21 3.85
CA THR A 248 11.69 12.20 4.72
C THR A 248 10.54 11.51 3.99
N MET A 249 10.63 10.19 3.91
CA MET A 249 9.61 9.38 3.26
C MET A 249 8.83 8.58 4.31
N THR A 250 7.60 8.25 4.00
CA THR A 250 6.75 7.33 4.79
C THR A 250 6.44 6.11 3.96
N VAL A 251 6.73 4.94 4.49
CA VAL A 251 6.22 3.68 3.93
C VAL A 251 4.81 3.48 4.46
N GLU A 252 3.85 3.40 3.58
CA GLU A 252 2.48 3.00 3.87
C GLU A 252 2.36 1.50 3.62
N ALA A 253 2.49 0.70 4.69
CA ALA A 253 2.45 -0.75 4.60
C ALA A 253 1.03 -1.27 4.84
N GLU A 254 0.54 -2.12 3.94
CA GLU A 254 -0.79 -2.71 3.99
C GLU A 254 -0.74 -4.06 4.69
N VAL A 255 -1.24 -4.10 5.92
CA VAL A 255 -1.21 -5.27 6.78
C VAL A 255 -2.60 -5.88 6.88
N ALA A 256 -2.69 -7.19 6.70
CA ALA A 256 -3.95 -7.93 6.85
C ALA A 256 -4.50 -7.85 8.28
N GLU A 257 -5.84 -7.83 8.43
CA GLU A 257 -6.53 -7.80 9.72
C GLU A 257 -6.06 -8.91 10.69
N ALA A 258 -5.72 -10.09 10.15
CA ALA A 258 -5.23 -11.21 10.95
C ALA A 258 -3.90 -10.94 11.66
N ASP A 259 -3.06 -10.05 11.12
CA ASP A 259 -1.72 -9.78 11.61
C ASP A 259 -1.58 -8.42 12.30
N VAL A 260 -2.47 -7.45 12.02
CA VAL A 260 -2.36 -6.09 12.54
C VAL A 260 -2.39 -6.04 14.07
N GLY A 261 -3.14 -6.95 14.72
CA GLY A 261 -3.20 -7.03 16.18
C GLY A 261 -1.87 -7.37 16.86
N ARG A 262 -0.86 -7.81 16.09
CA ARG A 262 0.48 -8.14 16.57
C ARG A 262 1.47 -6.98 16.38
N ILE A 263 1.08 -5.91 15.69
CA ILE A 263 1.92 -4.76 15.38
C ILE A 263 1.59 -3.61 16.34
N ALA A 264 2.62 -3.01 16.90
CA ALA A 264 2.47 -1.89 17.84
C ALA A 264 3.37 -0.72 17.45
N LYS A 265 2.96 0.49 17.86
CA LYS A 265 3.79 1.69 17.71
C LYS A 265 5.15 1.50 18.38
N GLY A 266 6.23 1.89 17.69
CA GLY A 266 7.60 1.76 18.17
C GLY A 266 8.22 0.38 17.95
N MET A 267 7.50 -0.57 17.31
CA MET A 267 8.05 -1.87 16.93
C MET A 267 9.11 -1.68 15.85
N ASP A 268 10.21 -2.43 15.96
CA ASP A 268 11.26 -2.44 14.96
C ASP A 268 10.76 -3.01 13.64
N VAL A 269 11.14 -2.36 12.55
CA VAL A 269 10.76 -2.72 11.21
C VAL A 269 11.92 -2.47 10.24
N TYR A 270 12.06 -3.32 9.26
CA TYR A 270 12.89 -3.03 8.11
C TYR A 270 12.11 -3.29 6.83
N PHE A 271 12.50 -2.60 5.78
CA PHE A 271 11.94 -2.84 4.47
C PHE A 271 13.03 -2.90 3.40
N THR A 272 12.67 -3.47 2.27
CA THR A 272 13.46 -3.50 1.05
C THR A 272 12.62 -2.98 -0.10
N THR A 273 13.25 -2.34 -1.09
CA THR A 273 12.56 -1.97 -2.33
C THR A 273 12.71 -3.10 -3.36
N LEU A 274 11.80 -3.19 -4.31
CA LEU A 274 11.88 -4.20 -5.38
C LEU A 274 13.16 -4.07 -6.22
N GLY A 275 13.68 -2.85 -6.38
CA GLY A 275 14.90 -2.60 -7.13
C GLY A 275 16.21 -2.90 -6.38
N ALA A 276 16.16 -2.95 -5.04
CA ALA A 276 17.31 -3.16 -4.16
C ALA A 276 16.97 -4.11 -3.01
N SER A 277 16.63 -5.34 -3.32
CA SER A 277 16.23 -6.37 -2.36
C SER A 277 17.32 -6.74 -1.33
N ASN A 278 18.57 -6.42 -1.60
CA ASN A 278 19.69 -6.66 -0.69
C ASN A 278 19.97 -5.49 0.26
N GLU A 279 19.38 -4.32 0.02
CA GLU A 279 19.52 -3.12 0.87
C GLU A 279 18.35 -3.07 1.84
N ARG A 280 18.64 -3.11 3.16
CA ARG A 280 17.65 -3.07 4.23
C ARG A 280 17.62 -1.70 4.86
N TRP A 281 16.52 -1.00 4.74
CA TRP A 281 16.25 0.25 5.48
C TRP A 281 15.58 -0.11 6.79
N ARG A 282 16.20 0.29 7.91
CA ARG A 282 15.68 0.03 9.26
C ARG A 282 15.02 1.28 9.81
N SER A 283 13.88 1.09 10.47
CA SER A 283 13.12 2.15 11.13
C SER A 283 12.22 1.55 12.21
N THR A 284 11.26 2.34 12.68
CA THR A 284 10.25 1.90 13.65
C THR A 284 8.86 2.27 13.20
N VAL A 285 7.86 1.52 13.62
CA VAL A 285 6.45 1.83 13.36
C VAL A 285 6.08 3.16 14.02
N ARG A 286 5.72 4.15 13.21
CA ARG A 286 5.20 5.43 13.69
C ARG A 286 3.79 5.29 14.25
N GLN A 287 2.92 4.66 13.46
CA GLN A 287 1.50 4.56 13.77
C GLN A 287 0.83 3.45 12.95
N VAL A 288 -0.18 2.83 13.53
CA VAL A 288 -1.15 2.00 12.81
C VAL A 288 -2.43 2.83 12.63
N ARG A 289 -2.90 3.01 11.39
CA ARG A 289 -4.18 3.69 11.12
C ARG A 289 -5.34 2.86 11.68
N PRO A 290 -6.25 3.44 12.47
CA PRO A 290 -7.34 2.67 13.07
C PRO A 290 -8.46 2.33 12.08
N THR A 291 -8.51 3.00 10.94
CA THR A 291 -9.52 2.78 9.89
C THR A 291 -8.93 1.86 8.84
N PRO A 292 -9.56 0.71 8.57
CA PRO A 292 -9.12 -0.18 7.50
C PRO A 292 -9.53 0.35 6.13
N GLU A 293 -8.81 -0.08 5.12
CA GLU A 293 -9.17 0.01 3.72
C GLU A 293 -9.64 -1.36 3.25
N ILE A 294 -10.71 -1.39 2.45
CA ILE A 294 -11.23 -2.64 1.91
C ILE A 294 -10.90 -2.66 0.42
N GLU A 295 -10.00 -3.52 0.05
CA GLU A 295 -9.61 -3.70 -1.33
C GLU A 295 -9.86 -5.16 -1.77
N ASN A 296 -10.64 -5.34 -2.85
CA ASN A 296 -11.02 -6.66 -3.36
C ASN A 296 -11.56 -7.63 -2.28
N ASP A 297 -12.43 -7.14 -1.40
CA ASP A 297 -12.99 -7.87 -0.25
C ASP A 297 -11.97 -8.29 0.82
N VAL A 298 -10.74 -7.76 0.78
CA VAL A 298 -9.72 -7.96 1.80
C VAL A 298 -9.65 -6.72 2.69
N VAL A 299 -9.69 -6.93 4.00
CA VAL A 299 -9.55 -5.86 5.00
C VAL A 299 -8.08 -5.65 5.31
N LEU A 300 -7.57 -4.48 4.96
CA LEU A 300 -6.18 -4.08 5.13
C LEU A 300 -6.08 -2.88 6.09
N TYR A 301 -5.07 -2.88 6.94
CA TYR A 301 -4.75 -1.77 7.83
C TYR A 301 -3.43 -1.14 7.41
N THR A 302 -3.43 0.17 7.22
CA THR A 302 -2.22 0.90 6.85
C THR A 302 -1.35 1.14 8.08
N VAL A 303 -0.12 0.66 8.02
CA VAL A 303 0.92 0.91 9.01
C VAL A 303 1.94 1.88 8.43
N LEU A 304 2.18 2.97 9.16
CA LEU A 304 3.05 4.06 8.75
C LEU A 304 4.43 3.91 9.37
N VAL A 305 5.46 3.95 8.51
CA VAL A 305 6.87 3.85 8.90
C VAL A 305 7.65 4.98 8.24
N ASP A 306 8.21 5.89 9.05
CA ASP A 306 8.99 7.01 8.53
C ASP A 306 10.45 6.60 8.32
N ILE A 307 11.07 7.12 7.28
CA ILE A 307 12.47 6.90 6.96
C ILE A 307 13.11 8.15 6.38
N ASP A 308 14.30 8.50 6.84
CA ASP A 308 15.08 9.58 6.27
C ASP A 308 15.68 9.16 4.92
N ASN A 309 15.69 10.08 3.96
CA ASN A 309 16.15 9.85 2.60
C ASN A 309 17.26 10.87 2.20
N PRO A 310 18.39 10.91 2.92
CA PRO A 310 19.43 11.91 2.69
C PRO A 310 20.08 11.79 1.31
N ASP A 311 20.13 10.60 0.75
CA ASP A 311 20.74 10.32 -0.56
C ASP A 311 19.77 10.50 -1.74
N GLY A 312 18.47 10.76 -1.48
CA GLY A 312 17.45 10.87 -2.51
C GLY A 312 17.18 9.58 -3.30
N LYS A 313 17.58 8.42 -2.75
CA LYS A 313 17.40 7.12 -3.43
C LYS A 313 15.97 6.60 -3.40
N LEU A 314 15.21 6.98 -2.38
CA LEU A 314 13.83 6.61 -2.20
C LEU A 314 12.94 7.61 -2.94
N MET A 315 12.10 7.11 -3.84
CA MET A 315 11.20 7.94 -4.65
C MET A 315 9.74 7.62 -4.32
N LYS A 316 8.86 8.56 -4.60
CA LYS A 316 7.41 8.41 -4.48
C LYS A 316 6.95 7.16 -5.25
N ASP A 317 5.96 6.47 -4.72
CA ASP A 317 5.30 5.29 -5.29
C ASP A 317 6.21 4.06 -5.52
N MET A 318 7.43 4.05 -4.96
CA MET A 318 8.24 2.83 -4.95
C MET A 318 7.57 1.75 -4.10
N THR A 319 7.40 0.57 -4.68
CA THR A 319 6.89 -0.60 -3.96
C THR A 319 7.96 -1.14 -3.01
N THR A 320 7.56 -1.40 -1.78
CA THR A 320 8.41 -1.93 -0.73
C THR A 320 7.86 -3.24 -0.17
N GLN A 321 8.76 -4.10 0.28
CA GLN A 321 8.42 -5.25 1.11
C GLN A 321 8.85 -4.95 2.54
N VAL A 322 7.89 -4.90 3.44
CA VAL A 322 8.06 -4.48 4.84
C VAL A 322 8.02 -5.70 5.74
N PHE A 323 8.95 -5.75 6.71
CA PHE A 323 9.10 -6.81 7.68
C PHE A 323 9.02 -6.24 9.10
N PHE A 324 7.93 -6.51 9.79
CA PHE A 324 7.73 -6.12 11.19
C PHE A 324 8.32 -7.19 12.11
N LEU A 325 9.30 -6.83 12.95
CA LEU A 325 10.00 -7.75 13.82
C LEU A 325 9.17 -8.03 15.08
N LEU A 326 8.59 -9.22 15.16
CA LEU A 326 7.88 -9.68 16.37
C LEU A 326 8.85 -10.21 17.43
N GLY A 327 10.00 -10.70 17.00
CA GLY A 327 11.06 -11.19 17.86
C GLY A 327 12.30 -11.57 17.05
N GLU A 328 13.44 -11.45 17.68
CA GLU A 328 14.74 -11.82 17.12
C GLU A 328 15.53 -12.59 18.16
N ALA A 329 16.17 -13.69 17.77
CA ALA A 329 17.15 -14.39 18.60
C ALA A 329 18.43 -14.57 17.78
N GLN A 330 19.54 -14.14 18.37
CA GLN A 330 20.87 -14.25 17.78
C GLN A 330 21.60 -15.43 18.38
N ASP A 331 22.41 -16.13 17.55
CA ASP A 331 23.20 -17.31 17.97
C ASP A 331 22.36 -18.40 18.64
N ALA A 332 21.10 -18.57 18.26
CA ALA A 332 20.19 -19.58 18.80
C ALA A 332 20.36 -20.93 18.10
N VAL A 333 20.13 -22.03 18.83
CA VAL A 333 20.07 -23.36 18.21
C VAL A 333 18.80 -23.47 17.39
N THR A 334 18.94 -23.66 16.10
CA THR A 334 17.82 -23.70 15.14
C THR A 334 17.71 -25.04 14.44
N VAL A 335 16.49 -25.47 14.22
CA VAL A 335 16.15 -26.65 13.43
C VAL A 335 15.07 -26.30 12.39
N PRO A 336 14.97 -27.01 11.28
CA PRO A 336 13.84 -26.83 10.36
C PRO A 336 12.52 -27.03 11.10
N VAL A 337 11.52 -26.17 10.83
CA VAL A 337 10.21 -26.22 11.52
C VAL A 337 9.53 -27.58 11.41
N GLY A 338 9.76 -28.33 10.30
CA GLY A 338 9.24 -29.70 10.11
C GLY A 338 9.83 -30.74 11.04
N ALA A 339 10.91 -30.45 11.78
CA ALA A 339 11.49 -31.35 12.79
C ALA A 339 10.75 -31.28 14.14
N VAL A 340 10.04 -30.18 14.39
CA VAL A 340 9.30 -29.97 15.64
C VAL A 340 7.88 -30.52 15.47
N ARG A 341 7.43 -31.33 16.44
CA ARG A 341 6.08 -31.90 16.47
C ARG A 341 5.43 -31.61 17.82
N GLU A 342 4.20 -31.14 17.78
CA GLU A 342 3.40 -30.99 18.99
C GLU A 342 2.85 -32.35 19.44
N GLY A 343 2.99 -32.65 20.72
CA GLY A 343 2.36 -33.80 21.35
C GLY A 343 0.92 -33.50 21.74
N THR A 344 0.17 -34.57 22.04
CA THR A 344 -1.22 -34.48 22.55
C THR A 344 -1.32 -33.84 23.93
N ASP A 345 -0.19 -33.69 24.62
CA ASP A 345 0.00 -33.07 25.92
C ASP A 345 0.33 -31.56 25.83
N GLY A 346 0.34 -31.00 24.62
CA GLY A 346 0.66 -29.56 24.37
C GLY A 346 2.15 -29.23 24.47
N LYS A 347 3.01 -30.26 24.56
CA LYS A 347 4.48 -30.09 24.58
C LYS A 347 5.06 -30.32 23.20
N SER A 348 6.19 -29.66 22.94
CA SER A 348 6.93 -29.79 21.70
C SER A 348 8.01 -30.86 21.81
N TYR A 349 8.17 -31.64 20.74
CA TYR A 349 9.11 -32.76 20.68
C TYR A 349 9.90 -32.73 19.39
N VAL A 350 11.16 -33.17 19.45
CA VAL A 350 11.98 -33.50 18.29
C VAL A 350 12.38 -34.96 18.33
N THR A 351 12.54 -35.60 17.18
CA THR A 351 13.11 -36.94 17.08
C THR A 351 14.57 -36.81 16.73
N VAL A 352 15.45 -37.16 17.67
CA VAL A 352 16.91 -37.12 17.51
C VAL A 352 17.40 -38.47 17.04
N ILE A 353 18.34 -38.48 16.10
CA ILE A 353 19.04 -39.69 15.67
C ILE A 353 20.41 -39.72 16.31
N ALA A 354 20.68 -40.75 17.10
CA ALA A 354 21.99 -41.00 17.70
C ALA A 354 22.97 -41.53 16.62
N LYS A 355 24.28 -41.50 16.91
CA LYS A 355 25.34 -41.96 16.00
C LYS A 355 25.25 -43.45 15.65
N ASP A 356 24.54 -44.22 16.46
CA ASP A 356 24.27 -45.63 16.25
C ASP A 356 23.02 -45.93 15.37
N GLY A 357 22.35 -44.87 14.87
CA GLY A 357 21.13 -44.92 14.05
C GLY A 357 19.85 -45.10 14.86
N THR A 358 19.91 -45.12 16.19
CA THR A 358 18.70 -45.20 17.02
C THR A 358 17.99 -43.83 17.06
N THR A 359 16.66 -43.85 16.97
CA THR A 359 15.83 -42.65 17.10
C THR A 359 15.25 -42.53 18.48
N SER A 360 15.37 -41.34 19.10
CA SER A 360 14.75 -41.05 20.37
C SER A 360 13.91 -39.79 20.31
N ARG A 361 12.69 -39.84 20.85
CA ARG A 361 11.84 -38.68 21.03
C ARG A 361 12.27 -37.91 22.26
N ARG A 362 12.56 -36.60 22.07
CA ARG A 362 13.02 -35.74 23.17
C ARG A 362 12.10 -34.51 23.25
N GLU A 363 11.69 -34.19 24.49
CA GLU A 363 10.95 -32.95 24.77
C GLU A 363 11.89 -31.76 24.60
N VAL A 364 11.42 -30.69 23.94
CA VAL A 364 12.17 -29.46 23.68
C VAL A 364 11.34 -28.24 24.01
N GLU A 365 11.99 -27.18 24.44
CA GLU A 365 11.39 -25.88 24.61
C GLU A 365 11.61 -25.04 23.33
N VAL A 366 10.54 -24.80 22.59
CA VAL A 366 10.58 -24.01 21.35
C VAL A 366 10.43 -22.53 21.69
N GLY A 367 11.30 -21.70 21.13
CA GLY A 367 11.25 -20.25 21.22
C GLY A 367 10.58 -19.63 20.00
N LEU A 368 11.32 -18.77 19.29
CA LEU A 368 10.84 -18.14 18.07
C LEU A 368 10.71 -19.17 16.95
N THR A 369 9.69 -18.99 16.14
CA THR A 369 9.44 -19.86 14.97
C THR A 369 9.10 -19.00 13.76
N ASN A 370 9.74 -19.29 12.63
CA ASN A 370 9.39 -18.71 11.34
C ASN A 370 8.98 -19.79 10.34
N ARG A 371 8.79 -19.43 9.07
CA ARG A 371 8.33 -20.39 8.02
C ARG A 371 9.32 -21.51 7.73
N ILE A 372 10.60 -21.38 8.09
CA ILE A 372 11.68 -22.29 7.71
C ILE A 372 12.22 -22.99 8.95
N SER A 373 12.47 -22.27 10.03
CA SER A 373 13.21 -22.72 11.21
C SER A 373 12.45 -22.44 12.50
N ALA A 374 12.75 -23.23 13.52
CA ALA A 374 12.32 -23.05 14.89
C ALA A 374 13.55 -22.94 15.81
N GLU A 375 13.53 -22.00 16.73
CA GLU A 375 14.50 -21.87 17.81
C GLU A 375 14.22 -22.94 18.86
N ILE A 376 15.27 -23.59 19.32
CA ILE A 376 15.22 -24.51 20.47
C ILE A 376 16.00 -23.88 21.64
N LYS A 377 15.27 -23.46 22.68
CA LYS A 377 15.86 -22.87 23.88
C LYS A 377 16.51 -23.91 24.78
N ASN A 378 15.85 -25.06 24.93
CA ASN A 378 16.30 -26.16 25.78
C ASN A 378 15.96 -27.50 25.16
N GLY A 379 16.80 -28.53 25.42
CA GLY A 379 16.52 -29.94 25.06
C GLY A 379 17.24 -30.43 23.81
N LEU A 380 17.98 -29.58 23.08
CA LEU A 380 18.76 -29.98 21.92
C LEU A 380 20.07 -29.21 21.87
N ASP A 381 21.15 -29.92 21.55
CA ASP A 381 22.48 -29.32 21.41
C ASP A 381 22.84 -29.09 19.93
N GLU A 382 23.79 -28.15 19.72
CA GLU A 382 24.33 -27.90 18.39
C GLU A 382 25.01 -29.17 17.84
N GLY A 383 24.79 -29.47 16.55
CA GLY A 383 25.37 -30.61 15.87
C GLY A 383 24.58 -31.92 16.02
N GLU A 384 23.52 -31.96 16.85
CA GLU A 384 22.63 -33.11 16.91
C GLU A 384 21.77 -33.22 15.62
N THR A 385 21.53 -34.45 15.19
CA THR A 385 20.76 -34.73 13.97
C THR A 385 19.30 -35.01 14.34
N VAL A 386 18.38 -34.24 13.73
CA VAL A 386 16.93 -34.37 13.95
C VAL A 386 16.21 -34.85 12.68
N VAL A 387 15.12 -35.57 12.88
CA VAL A 387 14.26 -36.07 11.80
C VAL A 387 13.31 -34.97 11.38
N THR A 388 13.31 -34.62 10.08
CA THR A 388 12.38 -33.66 9.50
C THR A 388 11.21 -34.33 8.77
N GLY A 389 11.35 -35.60 8.39
CA GLY A 389 10.32 -36.39 7.71
C GLY A 389 10.70 -37.86 7.58
N THR A 390 9.72 -38.70 7.29
CA THR A 390 9.92 -40.10 6.99
C THR A 390 9.65 -40.32 5.49
N GLU A 391 10.60 -40.91 4.78
CA GLU A 391 10.38 -41.39 3.42
C GLU A 391 10.00 -42.86 3.51
N THR A 392 8.73 -43.18 3.36
CA THR A 392 8.28 -44.57 3.13
C THR A 392 8.60 -44.87 1.68
N SER A 393 9.64 -45.68 1.45
CA SER A 393 9.90 -46.21 0.11
C SER A 393 8.81 -47.21 -0.25
N SER A 394 7.68 -46.74 -0.78
CA SER A 394 6.76 -47.62 -1.52
C SER A 394 7.50 -47.96 -2.81
N SER A 395 8.04 -49.20 -2.89
CA SER A 395 8.50 -49.77 -4.13
C SER A 395 7.28 -50.01 -5.02
N THR A 396 6.85 -48.97 -5.70
CA THR A 396 5.93 -49.10 -6.83
C THR A 396 6.75 -49.73 -7.94
N SER A 397 6.57 -51.06 -8.15
CA SER A 397 7.01 -51.73 -9.36
C SER A 397 6.41 -50.94 -10.53
N SER A 398 7.24 -50.21 -11.25
CA SER A 398 6.89 -49.64 -12.55
C SER A 398 6.54 -50.78 -13.52
N GLY A 399 5.26 -51.11 -13.60
CA GLY A 399 4.71 -51.78 -14.75
C GLY A 399 4.87 -50.88 -15.95
N ASP A 400 5.64 -51.36 -16.87
CA ASP A 400 5.82 -50.84 -18.22
C ASP A 400 4.43 -50.57 -18.85
N SER A 401 4.06 -49.33 -18.95
CA SER A 401 2.99 -48.82 -19.80
C SER A 401 3.60 -47.83 -20.77
N GLY A 402 3.83 -48.33 -22.01
CA GLY A 402 4.30 -47.54 -23.13
C GLY A 402 3.45 -46.26 -23.37
N PRO A 403 3.98 -45.30 -24.10
CA PRO A 403 3.32 -44.02 -24.31
C PRO A 403 2.06 -44.19 -25.15
N PRO A 404 0.97 -43.44 -24.86
CA PRO A 404 -0.19 -43.40 -25.74
C PRO A 404 0.15 -42.64 -27.02
N ASP A 405 -0.06 -43.28 -28.17
CA ASP A 405 -0.08 -42.65 -29.47
C ASP A 405 -1.21 -41.61 -29.53
N PHE A 406 -0.86 -40.37 -29.74
CA PHE A 406 -1.80 -39.33 -30.18
C PHE A 406 -1.62 -39.10 -31.68
N PHE A 407 -2.66 -39.47 -32.44
CA PHE A 407 -2.98 -38.85 -33.73
C PHE A 407 -4.06 -37.79 -33.52
#